data_431af0f83df96fb0955d8a8ece32cd18
#
_entry.id   431af0f83df96fb0955d8a8ece32cd18
#
_cell.length_a   1.000
_cell.length_b   1.000
_cell.length_c   1.000
_cell.angle_alpha   90.00
_cell.angle_beta   90.00
_cell.angle_gamma   90.00
#
_symmetry.space_group_name_H-M   'P 1'
#
loop_
_entity.id
_entity.type
_entity.pdbx_description
1 polymer ?
#
loop_
_entity_poly.entity_id
_entity_poly.type
_entity_poly.pdbx_seq_one_letter_code
_entity_poly.pdbx_strand_id
1 'polypeptide(L)'
;LALGLRTLDASVRATPDGNGGHSRVVLQALVEGERVGSVRVDGEAGVVARDGAIGLDRDRPAQLEAQVDLKDLSWVSLFVGDSVEVGGKVAGSARVTQSGGQWHATGGLQGEGIRLVRLDDGLRLLDGTLKATLEDDRIVLESLRFPSVIRVNPRDSRVQQWIKNESQGGWMEISADWRLSQASGHATLKAERFPAIQRADRFVAGSGRVDMDIIPDRMRIAGLFEADTGWVDMGTQAPAKLSDDVYVRRTGEERQKKTLGIAIDVGAKLGDRFYLRGYGLDTGITGDLRIVGMVGALSSSGTVRTRGGRFDAYGQTLTVRRGVLTFQGPIDDPLLDVVAVRVGPRVEAGVRISGTARRPRIALVSTPEVSDVENLSWLLLGRGPDEGGGGADATLLLSAATSLLGPQGSEPISRQLGLDEIGVRSGNVGSSRGLLPDRTVAGDSTASAYNLSNNQFLVVGKRLSDRIYASFEQALSGRDGVVKLSYRLSNRLSAVAKGGTLNGLDLLYFVLFDD
;
A
#
# COMPACT_ATOMS: atom_id res chain seq x y z
N LEU A 1 -4.05 -25.34 11.84
CA LEU A 1 -3.59 -25.26 13.24
C LEU A 1 -4.58 -26.03 14.11
N ALA A 2 -4.18 -27.21 14.65
CA ALA A 2 -4.98 -27.91 15.64
C ALA A 2 -4.82 -27.19 16.99
N LEU A 3 -5.91 -26.81 17.64
CA LEU A 3 -5.91 -26.14 18.95
C LEU A 3 -5.29 -27.02 20.05
N GLY A 4 -5.17 -28.33 19.80
CA GLY A 4 -4.61 -29.29 20.75
C GLY A 4 -5.41 -29.37 22.06
N LEU A 5 -6.72 -29.20 21.96
CA LEU A 5 -7.63 -29.32 23.12
C LEU A 5 -7.58 -30.75 23.63
N ARG A 6 -7.36 -30.90 24.93
CA ARG A 6 -7.36 -32.17 25.65
C ARG A 6 -8.64 -32.36 26.46
N THR A 7 -9.08 -31.28 27.13
CA THR A 7 -10.24 -31.29 28.02
C THR A 7 -11.15 -30.12 27.68
N LEU A 8 -12.42 -30.39 27.53
CA LEU A 8 -13.49 -29.43 27.50
C LEU A 8 -14.59 -29.99 28.41
N ASP A 9 -14.63 -29.52 29.63
CA ASP A 9 -15.60 -29.93 30.63
C ASP A 9 -16.40 -28.72 31.09
N ALA A 10 -17.72 -28.85 31.13
CA ALA A 10 -18.60 -27.81 31.63
C ALA A 10 -19.78 -28.48 32.37
N SER A 11 -19.95 -28.15 33.63
CA SER A 11 -21.02 -28.64 34.44
C SER A 11 -21.78 -27.51 35.12
N VAL A 12 -23.11 -27.65 35.15
CA VAL A 12 -24.01 -26.78 35.91
C VAL A 12 -24.83 -27.68 36.81
N ARG A 13 -24.74 -27.47 38.11
CA ARG A 13 -25.49 -28.23 39.09
C ARG A 13 -26.41 -27.30 39.87
N ALA A 14 -27.70 -27.56 39.86
CA ALA A 14 -28.66 -26.84 40.66
C ALA A 14 -29.14 -27.75 41.81
N THR A 15 -29.07 -27.26 43.03
CA THR A 15 -29.55 -27.94 44.24
C THR A 15 -30.65 -27.10 44.87
N PRO A 16 -31.86 -27.65 45.02
CA PRO A 16 -32.98 -26.97 45.72
C PRO A 16 -32.67 -26.78 47.20
N ASP A 17 -32.97 -25.60 47.71
CA ASP A 17 -32.71 -25.22 49.12
C ASP A 17 -33.97 -25.34 49.99
N GLY A 18 -34.77 -26.34 49.77
CA GLY A 18 -35.87 -26.75 50.68
C GLY A 18 -37.01 -25.74 50.96
N ASN A 19 -36.87 -24.46 50.69
CA ASN A 19 -37.87 -23.42 50.96
C ASN A 19 -38.13 -22.54 49.74
N GLY A 20 -39.36 -22.59 49.20
CA GLY A 20 -39.93 -21.48 48.44
C GLY A 20 -39.32 -21.16 47.06
N GLY A 21 -38.86 -22.15 46.29
CA GLY A 21 -38.37 -21.91 44.90
C GLY A 21 -36.95 -21.36 44.78
N HIS A 22 -36.19 -21.35 45.86
CA HIS A 22 -34.77 -20.99 45.86
C HIS A 22 -33.89 -22.21 45.55
N SER A 23 -32.86 -22.03 44.77
CA SER A 23 -31.86 -23.05 44.43
C SER A 23 -30.46 -22.46 44.45
N ARG A 24 -29.48 -23.26 44.82
CA ARG A 24 -28.07 -22.97 44.67
C ARG A 24 -27.59 -23.54 43.35
N VAL A 25 -27.01 -22.73 42.52
CA VAL A 25 -26.41 -23.12 41.24
C VAL A 25 -24.88 -23.03 41.35
N VAL A 26 -24.23 -24.12 41.02
CA VAL A 26 -22.77 -24.20 40.90
C VAL A 26 -22.42 -24.41 39.43
N LEU A 27 -21.58 -23.55 38.89
CA LEU A 27 -21.02 -23.59 37.54
C LEU A 27 -19.54 -23.98 37.64
N GLN A 28 -19.12 -24.96 36.86
CA GLN A 28 -17.72 -25.29 36.70
C GLN A 28 -17.44 -25.47 35.20
N ALA A 29 -16.42 -24.80 34.68
CA ALA A 29 -15.98 -24.98 33.33
C ALA A 29 -14.46 -25.04 33.28
N LEU A 30 -13.93 -26.00 32.54
CA LEU A 30 -12.51 -26.20 32.31
C LEU A 30 -12.26 -26.45 30.83
N VAL A 31 -11.44 -25.59 30.24
CA VAL A 31 -10.86 -25.79 28.90
C VAL A 31 -9.35 -25.96 29.10
N GLU A 32 -8.79 -27.06 28.61
CA GLU A 32 -7.38 -27.32 28.70
C GLU A 32 -6.83 -27.86 27.39
N GLY A 33 -5.67 -27.36 26.96
CA GLY A 33 -4.98 -27.79 25.77
C GLY A 33 -3.48 -27.57 25.83
N GLU A 34 -2.75 -28.37 25.09
CA GLU A 34 -1.28 -28.30 25.10
C GLU A 34 -0.76 -26.95 24.63
N ARG A 35 -1.36 -26.39 23.59
CA ARG A 35 -0.95 -25.12 22.99
C ARG A 35 -1.73 -23.94 23.56
N VAL A 36 -3.00 -24.09 23.72
CA VAL A 36 -3.87 -23.01 24.21
C VAL A 36 -3.58 -22.69 25.68
N GLY A 37 -3.21 -23.69 26.49
CA GLY A 37 -3.11 -23.54 27.95
C GLY A 37 -4.43 -23.92 28.64
N SER A 38 -4.79 -23.23 29.72
CA SER A 38 -5.99 -23.53 30.50
C SER A 38 -6.85 -22.29 30.75
N VAL A 39 -8.17 -22.49 30.73
CA VAL A 39 -9.16 -21.54 31.21
C VAL A 39 -10.08 -22.29 32.17
N ARG A 40 -10.15 -21.83 33.41
CA ARG A 40 -11.03 -22.37 34.45
C ARG A 40 -12.00 -21.30 34.92
N VAL A 41 -13.25 -21.67 35.03
CA VAL A 41 -14.31 -20.81 35.55
C VAL A 41 -15.08 -21.59 36.59
N ASP A 42 -15.10 -21.09 37.81
CA ASP A 42 -15.87 -21.63 38.93
C ASP A 42 -16.86 -20.56 39.40
N GLY A 43 -18.12 -20.91 39.51
CA GLY A 43 -19.17 -19.97 39.89
C GLY A 43 -20.18 -20.60 40.85
N GLU A 44 -20.69 -19.78 41.74
CA GLU A 44 -21.77 -20.13 42.65
C GLU A 44 -22.76 -18.96 42.77
N ALA A 45 -24.04 -19.25 42.66
CA ALA A 45 -25.05 -18.21 42.81
C ALA A 45 -26.35 -18.81 43.36
N GLY A 46 -27.08 -18.04 44.17
CA GLY A 46 -28.46 -18.29 44.49
C GLY A 46 -29.35 -17.91 43.30
N VAL A 47 -30.30 -18.76 42.97
CA VAL A 47 -31.34 -18.46 41.98
C VAL A 47 -32.72 -18.66 42.59
N VAL A 48 -33.68 -17.88 42.16
CA VAL A 48 -35.07 -17.97 42.57
C VAL A 48 -35.98 -18.11 41.35
N ALA A 49 -36.90 -19.06 41.41
CA ALA A 49 -37.94 -19.20 40.40
C ALA A 49 -39.20 -18.42 40.84
N ARG A 50 -39.54 -17.38 40.06
CA ARG A 50 -40.77 -16.57 40.25
C ARG A 50 -41.48 -16.49 38.90
N ASP A 51 -42.80 -16.76 38.90
CA ASP A 51 -43.68 -16.61 37.73
C ASP A 51 -43.16 -17.35 36.46
N GLY A 52 -42.55 -18.53 36.65
CA GLY A 52 -42.02 -19.32 35.54
C GLY A 52 -40.68 -18.83 34.97
N ALA A 53 -40.07 -17.76 35.51
CA ALA A 53 -38.74 -17.27 35.16
C ALA A 53 -37.73 -17.57 36.28
N ILE A 54 -36.50 -17.94 35.89
CA ILE A 54 -35.39 -18.13 36.81
C ILE A 54 -34.56 -16.85 36.81
N GLY A 55 -34.40 -16.24 38.00
CA GLY A 55 -33.58 -15.05 38.18
C GLY A 55 -32.56 -15.25 39.29
N LEU A 56 -31.54 -14.42 39.31
CA LEU A 56 -30.57 -14.36 40.41
C LEU A 56 -31.25 -13.89 41.68
N ASP A 57 -30.98 -14.58 42.79
CA ASP A 57 -31.44 -14.20 44.12
C ASP A 57 -30.53 -13.07 44.65
N ARG A 58 -31.05 -11.85 44.69
CA ARG A 58 -30.30 -10.68 45.12
C ARG A 58 -29.99 -10.64 46.61
N ASP A 59 -30.67 -11.43 47.39
CA ASP A 59 -30.52 -11.53 48.83
C ASP A 59 -29.41 -12.54 49.24
N ARG A 60 -28.90 -13.30 48.25
CA ARG A 60 -27.85 -14.28 48.46
C ARG A 60 -26.56 -13.87 47.78
N PRO A 61 -25.39 -14.17 48.39
CA PRO A 61 -24.11 -13.89 47.75
C PRO A 61 -23.96 -14.74 46.47
N ALA A 62 -23.44 -14.14 45.44
CA ALA A 62 -22.99 -14.83 44.24
C ALA A 62 -21.50 -14.58 44.05
N GLN A 63 -20.78 -15.57 43.56
CA GLN A 63 -19.36 -15.50 43.28
C GLN A 63 -19.05 -16.19 41.95
N LEU A 64 -18.24 -15.56 41.14
CA LEU A 64 -17.66 -16.12 39.94
C LEU A 64 -16.15 -15.86 39.96
N GLU A 65 -15.35 -16.90 39.80
CA GLU A 65 -13.92 -16.84 39.69
C GLU A 65 -13.49 -17.41 38.33
N ALA A 66 -12.68 -16.66 37.61
CA ALA A 66 -12.11 -17.08 36.33
C ALA A 66 -10.59 -17.04 36.44
N GLN A 67 -9.91 -18.09 35.99
CA GLN A 67 -8.47 -18.19 35.89
C GLN A 67 -8.11 -18.52 34.46
N VAL A 68 -7.12 -17.80 33.91
CA VAL A 68 -6.66 -17.92 32.53
C VAL A 68 -5.15 -18.09 32.54
N ASP A 69 -4.65 -19.13 31.91
CA ASP A 69 -3.22 -19.35 31.66
C ASP A 69 -3.04 -19.81 30.20
N LEU A 70 -2.93 -18.83 29.29
CA LEU A 70 -2.76 -19.07 27.86
C LEU A 70 -1.27 -19.12 27.53
N LYS A 71 -0.77 -20.30 27.18
CA LYS A 71 0.64 -20.55 26.88
C LYS A 71 1.07 -20.04 25.51
N ASP A 72 0.15 -19.94 24.56
CA ASP A 72 0.40 -19.43 23.20
C ASP A 72 -0.88 -18.81 22.62
N LEU A 73 -0.78 -17.57 22.17
CA LEU A 73 -1.87 -16.85 21.53
C LEU A 73 -1.93 -17.06 20.01
N SER A 74 -1.10 -17.93 19.43
CA SER A 74 -1.05 -18.12 17.96
C SER A 74 -2.37 -18.57 17.34
N TRP A 75 -3.23 -19.21 18.09
CA TRP A 75 -4.57 -19.63 17.68
C TRP A 75 -5.50 -18.45 17.38
N VAL A 76 -5.24 -17.26 17.95
CA VAL A 76 -6.02 -16.05 17.69
C VAL A 76 -5.92 -15.64 16.22
N SER A 77 -4.82 -15.96 15.56
CA SER A 77 -4.62 -15.71 14.11
C SER A 77 -5.73 -16.34 13.25
N LEU A 78 -6.35 -17.43 13.69
CA LEU A 78 -7.48 -18.08 13.00
C LEU A 78 -8.73 -17.19 12.89
N PHE A 79 -8.86 -16.20 13.78
CA PHE A 79 -10.04 -15.32 13.85
C PHE A 79 -9.78 -13.92 13.26
N VAL A 80 -8.51 -13.51 13.15
CA VAL A 80 -8.14 -12.16 12.69
C VAL A 80 -7.72 -12.10 11.22
N GLY A 81 -7.57 -13.27 10.57
CA GLY A 81 -7.24 -13.39 9.14
C GLY A 81 -5.82 -13.88 8.88
N ASP A 82 -5.61 -14.43 7.69
CA ASP A 82 -4.38 -15.14 7.29
C ASP A 82 -3.13 -14.24 7.22
N SER A 83 -3.32 -12.93 7.08
CA SER A 83 -2.22 -11.97 6.99
C SER A 83 -1.72 -11.47 8.36
N VAL A 84 -2.39 -11.88 9.47
CA VAL A 84 -2.08 -11.43 10.83
C VAL A 84 -1.60 -12.59 11.67
N GLU A 85 -0.38 -12.49 12.17
CA GLU A 85 0.19 -13.42 13.16
C GLU A 85 0.11 -12.81 14.55
N VAL A 86 -0.49 -13.55 15.48
CA VAL A 86 -0.52 -13.20 16.91
C VAL A 86 0.24 -14.26 17.68
N GLY A 87 0.86 -13.89 18.80
CA GLY A 87 1.53 -14.84 19.69
C GLY A 87 1.85 -14.22 21.04
N GLY A 88 2.42 -15.02 21.92
CA GLY A 88 2.73 -14.63 23.29
C GLY A 88 1.98 -15.45 24.31
N LYS A 89 2.22 -15.15 25.58
CA LYS A 89 1.61 -15.80 26.74
C LYS A 89 0.80 -14.78 27.52
N VAL A 90 -0.35 -15.20 28.06
CA VAL A 90 -1.19 -14.36 28.90
C VAL A 90 -1.71 -15.18 30.06
N ALA A 91 -1.53 -14.69 31.28
CA ALA A 91 -2.04 -15.28 32.49
C ALA A 91 -2.77 -14.25 33.36
N GLY A 92 -3.78 -14.68 34.06
CA GLY A 92 -4.52 -13.79 34.94
C GLY A 92 -5.69 -14.46 35.66
N SER A 93 -6.32 -13.69 36.52
CA SER A 93 -7.54 -14.11 37.22
C SER A 93 -8.49 -12.96 37.39
N ALA A 94 -9.77 -13.27 37.46
CA ALA A 94 -10.81 -12.31 37.78
C ALA A 94 -11.79 -12.95 38.77
N ARG A 95 -12.26 -12.16 39.74
CA ARG A 95 -13.27 -12.55 40.71
C ARG A 95 -14.37 -11.52 40.69
N VAL A 96 -15.60 -12.00 40.53
CA VAL A 96 -16.82 -11.19 40.60
C VAL A 96 -17.63 -11.69 41.77
N THR A 97 -18.00 -10.81 42.68
CA THR A 97 -18.81 -11.13 43.86
C THR A 97 -20.03 -10.20 43.89
N GLN A 98 -21.13 -10.73 44.38
CA GLN A 98 -22.34 -9.96 44.65
C GLN A 98 -22.68 -10.08 46.13
N SER A 99 -22.84 -8.95 46.81
CA SER A 99 -23.24 -8.89 48.20
C SER A 99 -24.18 -7.70 48.42
N GLY A 100 -25.31 -7.91 49.07
CA GLY A 100 -26.27 -6.83 49.31
C GLY A 100 -26.80 -6.13 48.07
N GLY A 101 -26.90 -6.84 46.95
CA GLY A 101 -27.35 -6.29 45.67
C GLY A 101 -26.33 -5.48 44.90
N GLN A 102 -25.10 -5.32 45.41
CA GLN A 102 -24.00 -4.66 44.74
C GLN A 102 -23.00 -5.69 44.16
N TRP A 103 -22.47 -5.40 43.00
CA TRP A 103 -21.48 -6.20 42.33
C TRP A 103 -20.10 -5.59 42.49
N HIS A 104 -19.15 -6.42 42.85
CA HIS A 104 -17.73 -6.07 42.90
C HIS A 104 -16.93 -7.01 42.03
N ALA A 105 -16.15 -6.47 41.13
CA ALA A 105 -15.26 -7.22 40.27
C ALA A 105 -13.81 -6.79 40.48
N THR A 106 -12.93 -7.76 40.65
CA THR A 106 -11.48 -7.51 40.75
C THR A 106 -10.74 -8.52 39.92
N GLY A 107 -9.65 -8.10 39.30
CA GLY A 107 -8.87 -9.03 38.47
C GLY A 107 -7.57 -8.40 37.97
N GLY A 108 -6.72 -9.25 37.44
CA GLY A 108 -5.47 -8.85 36.83
C GLY A 108 -5.10 -9.77 35.68
N LEU A 109 -4.52 -9.20 34.65
CA LEU A 109 -4.02 -9.89 33.47
C LEU A 109 -2.60 -9.46 33.21
N GLN A 110 -1.70 -10.40 32.97
CA GLN A 110 -0.31 -10.18 32.61
C GLN A 110 0.05 -10.97 31.37
N GLY A 111 0.91 -10.42 30.53
CA GLY A 111 1.35 -11.08 29.31
C GLY A 111 2.82 -10.82 29.01
N GLU A 112 3.45 -11.80 28.39
CA GLU A 112 4.85 -11.76 28.00
C GLU A 112 5.04 -12.29 26.58
N GLY A 113 6.06 -11.77 25.90
CA GLY A 113 6.36 -12.16 24.52
C GLY A 113 5.21 -11.91 23.54
N ILE A 114 4.35 -10.93 23.86
CA ILE A 114 3.24 -10.55 23.00
C ILE A 114 3.79 -10.11 21.64
N ARG A 115 3.26 -10.70 20.58
CA ARG A 115 3.62 -10.33 19.22
C ARG A 115 2.37 -10.17 18.35
N LEU A 116 2.42 -9.17 17.48
CA LEU A 116 1.45 -8.96 16.43
C LEU A 116 2.21 -8.55 15.16
N VAL A 117 2.09 -9.36 14.13
CA VAL A 117 2.73 -9.11 12.83
C VAL A 117 1.67 -9.11 11.76
N ARG A 118 1.60 -8.04 10.96
CA ARG A 118 0.78 -7.97 9.76
C ARG A 118 1.69 -7.98 8.54
N LEU A 119 1.59 -9.04 7.74
CA LEU A 119 2.52 -9.32 6.64
C LEU A 119 2.35 -8.34 5.47
N ASP A 120 1.11 -7.91 5.19
CA ASP A 120 0.76 -7.10 4.02
C ASP A 120 1.47 -5.74 4.00
N ASP A 121 1.52 -5.06 5.12
CA ASP A 121 2.17 -3.74 5.25
C ASP A 121 3.49 -3.77 6.03
N GLY A 122 3.79 -4.90 6.67
CA GLY A 122 5.02 -5.11 7.44
C GLY A 122 4.98 -4.53 8.85
N LEU A 123 3.79 -4.28 9.42
CA LEU A 123 3.65 -3.93 10.83
C LEU A 123 4.21 -5.05 11.70
N ARG A 124 5.14 -4.73 12.62
CA ARG A 124 5.76 -5.68 13.54
C ARG A 124 5.82 -5.12 14.94
N LEU A 125 5.02 -5.70 15.82
CA LEU A 125 5.05 -5.48 17.26
C LEU A 125 5.55 -6.77 17.88
N LEU A 126 6.72 -6.76 18.50
CA LEU A 126 7.45 -7.94 18.95
C LEU A 126 7.86 -7.81 20.41
N ASP A 127 7.92 -8.95 21.10
CA ASP A 127 8.43 -9.09 22.47
C ASP A 127 7.71 -8.16 23.48
N GLY A 128 6.40 -7.99 23.29
CA GLY A 128 5.56 -7.12 24.12
C GLY A 128 5.30 -7.68 25.52
N THR A 129 5.12 -6.77 26.49
CA THR A 129 4.63 -7.06 27.83
C THR A 129 3.29 -6.39 28.04
N LEU A 130 2.37 -7.09 28.70
CA LEU A 130 1.01 -6.66 28.98
C LEU A 130 0.77 -6.63 30.48
N LYS A 131 0.12 -5.58 30.97
CA LYS A 131 -0.43 -5.52 32.33
C LYS A 131 -1.75 -4.79 32.30
N ALA A 132 -2.81 -5.46 32.80
CA ALA A 132 -4.14 -4.89 32.89
C ALA A 132 -4.81 -5.30 34.21
N THR A 133 -5.69 -4.46 34.71
CA THR A 133 -6.48 -4.68 35.93
C THR A 133 -7.95 -4.45 35.66
N LEU A 134 -8.78 -5.15 36.43
CA LEU A 134 -10.23 -4.99 36.47
C LEU A 134 -10.60 -4.55 37.88
N GLU A 135 -11.28 -3.43 38.00
CA GLU A 135 -11.83 -2.88 39.23
C GLU A 135 -13.29 -2.49 39.00
N ASP A 136 -14.20 -3.27 39.52
CA ASP A 136 -15.65 -3.14 39.36
C ASP A 136 -16.07 -3.00 37.88
N ASP A 137 -16.42 -1.82 37.45
CA ASP A 137 -16.89 -1.47 36.12
C ASP A 137 -15.77 -0.98 35.20
N ARG A 138 -14.52 -0.99 35.68
CA ARG A 138 -13.40 -0.36 34.99
C ARG A 138 -12.31 -1.38 34.66
N ILE A 139 -11.99 -1.47 33.37
CA ILE A 139 -10.81 -2.19 32.90
C ILE A 139 -9.71 -1.17 32.60
N VAL A 140 -8.58 -1.31 33.25
CA VAL A 140 -7.40 -0.47 33.04
C VAL A 140 -6.30 -1.31 32.39
N LEU A 141 -5.95 -0.98 31.16
CA LEU A 141 -4.72 -1.42 30.53
C LEU A 141 -3.60 -0.51 31.05
N GLU A 142 -2.89 -0.93 32.10
CA GLU A 142 -1.82 -0.14 32.69
C GLU A 142 -0.70 0.06 31.67
N SER A 143 -0.31 -0.99 30.97
CA SER A 143 0.75 -0.96 29.97
C SER A 143 0.64 -2.16 29.03
N LEU A 144 0.69 -1.89 27.72
CA LEU A 144 1.05 -2.85 26.68
C LEU A 144 2.27 -2.27 25.96
N ARG A 145 3.46 -2.74 26.33
CA ARG A 145 4.74 -2.15 25.93
C ARG A 145 5.52 -3.07 25.01
N PHE A 146 5.97 -2.55 23.89
CA PHE A 146 6.81 -3.23 22.93
C PHE A 146 8.18 -2.55 22.85
N PRO A 147 9.29 -3.27 23.04
CA PRO A 147 10.63 -2.74 22.79
C PRO A 147 10.87 -2.60 21.28
N SER A 148 11.81 -1.74 20.92
CA SER A 148 12.29 -1.61 19.54
C SER A 148 13.07 -2.86 19.14
N VAL A 149 12.44 -3.75 18.38
CA VAL A 149 13.06 -4.98 17.84
C VAL A 149 13.06 -4.91 16.33
N ILE A 150 14.24 -4.89 15.70
CA ILE A 150 14.39 -4.86 14.25
C ILE A 150 14.74 -6.26 13.74
N ARG A 151 13.89 -6.81 12.88
CA ARG A 151 14.02 -8.15 12.28
C ARG A 151 14.26 -8.13 10.79
N VAL A 152 13.96 -7.01 10.14
CA VAL A 152 14.11 -6.85 8.68
C VAL A 152 15.07 -5.72 8.41
N ASN A 153 16.11 -6.01 7.61
CA ASN A 153 17.06 -4.99 7.18
C ASN A 153 16.54 -4.34 5.88
N PRO A 154 16.22 -3.03 5.88
CA PRO A 154 15.79 -2.35 4.67
C PRO A 154 16.93 -2.29 3.64
N ARG A 155 16.58 -2.19 2.35
CA ARG A 155 17.57 -2.12 1.27
C ARG A 155 18.32 -0.78 1.21
N ASP A 156 17.78 0.27 1.80
CA ASP A 156 18.36 1.60 1.77
C ASP A 156 19.50 1.74 2.80
N SER A 157 20.70 2.07 2.32
CA SER A 157 21.91 2.19 3.16
C SER A 157 21.84 3.34 4.18
N ARG A 158 21.09 4.41 3.87
CA ARG A 158 20.92 5.57 4.74
C ARG A 158 20.09 5.18 5.99
N VAL A 159 19.06 4.37 5.79
CA VAL A 159 18.26 3.83 6.89
C VAL A 159 19.02 2.76 7.67
N GLN A 160 19.81 1.91 6.99
CA GLN A 160 20.68 0.93 7.68
C GLN A 160 21.67 1.63 8.61
N GLN A 161 22.19 2.79 8.21
CA GLN A 161 23.09 3.58 9.06
C GLN A 161 22.38 4.12 10.30
N TRP A 162 21.15 4.62 10.16
CA TRP A 162 20.33 5.02 11.30
C TRP A 162 20.05 3.85 12.24
N ILE A 163 19.73 2.68 11.70
CA ILE A 163 19.50 1.47 12.50
C ILE A 163 20.73 1.14 13.36
N LYS A 164 21.93 1.22 12.80
CA LYS A 164 23.17 0.94 13.54
C LYS A 164 23.45 1.94 14.66
N ASN A 165 23.16 3.21 14.42
CA ASN A 165 23.63 4.29 15.30
C ASN A 165 22.58 4.77 16.30
N GLU A 166 21.29 4.72 15.96
CA GLU A 166 20.25 5.47 16.67
C GLU A 166 19.01 4.65 17.07
N SER A 167 18.85 3.43 16.57
CA SER A 167 17.64 2.64 16.81
C SER A 167 17.52 2.06 18.22
N GLN A 168 18.59 2.11 19.01
CA GLN A 168 18.63 1.48 20.32
C GLN A 168 17.76 2.22 21.34
N GLY A 169 17.13 1.46 22.25
CA GLY A 169 16.33 1.98 23.36
C GLY A 169 14.94 2.52 22.96
N GLY A 170 14.53 2.34 21.70
CA GLY A 170 13.17 2.73 21.28
C GLY A 170 12.10 1.80 21.88
N TRP A 171 10.88 2.31 21.96
CA TRP A 171 9.74 1.57 22.52
C TRP A 171 8.42 2.14 22.00
N MET A 172 7.36 1.34 22.12
CA MET A 172 5.97 1.76 21.97
C MET A 172 5.16 1.23 23.16
N GLU A 173 4.27 2.05 23.68
CA GLU A 173 3.40 1.71 24.80
C GLU A 173 1.98 2.16 24.55
N ILE A 174 1.04 1.29 24.86
CA ILE A 174 -0.40 1.57 24.84
C ILE A 174 -0.90 1.44 26.27
N SER A 175 -1.61 2.46 26.74
CA SER A 175 -2.40 2.44 27.97
C SER A 175 -3.86 2.76 27.64
N ALA A 176 -4.81 2.19 28.38
CA ALA A 176 -6.22 2.43 28.16
C ALA A 176 -7.03 2.33 29.45
N ASP A 177 -8.17 2.98 29.44
CA ASP A 177 -9.16 2.98 30.50
C ASP A 177 -10.53 2.76 29.84
N TRP A 178 -11.22 1.71 30.23
CA TRP A 178 -12.51 1.32 29.64
C TRP A 178 -13.56 1.13 30.72
N ARG A 179 -14.71 1.74 30.57
CA ARG A 179 -15.90 1.56 31.43
C ARG A 179 -16.90 0.64 30.75
N LEU A 180 -17.13 -0.51 31.37
CA LEU A 180 -17.99 -1.55 30.82
C LEU A 180 -19.45 -1.11 30.71
N SER A 181 -20.01 -0.47 31.76
CA SER A 181 -21.39 -0.01 31.81
C SER A 181 -21.72 1.05 30.77
N GLN A 182 -20.77 1.88 30.41
CA GLN A 182 -20.92 2.97 29.45
C GLN A 182 -20.45 2.57 28.04
N ALA A 183 -19.83 1.41 27.88
CA ALA A 183 -19.15 0.97 26.65
C ALA A 183 -18.26 2.06 26.05
N SER A 184 -17.55 2.78 26.91
CA SER A 184 -16.74 3.94 26.55
C SER A 184 -15.36 3.86 27.19
N GLY A 185 -14.37 4.47 26.56
CA GLY A 185 -13.02 4.47 27.07
C GLY A 185 -12.11 5.42 26.34
N HIS A 186 -10.93 5.57 26.94
CA HIS A 186 -9.82 6.34 26.42
C HIS A 186 -8.59 5.46 26.31
N ALA A 187 -7.84 5.60 25.21
CA ALA A 187 -6.56 4.93 25.04
C ALA A 187 -5.51 5.92 24.56
N THR A 188 -4.29 5.75 25.05
CA THR A 188 -3.13 6.54 24.62
C THR A 188 -2.06 5.60 24.10
N LEU A 189 -1.56 5.88 22.90
CA LEU A 189 -0.37 5.26 22.33
C LEU A 189 0.78 6.27 22.40
N LYS A 190 1.91 5.87 22.93
CA LYS A 190 3.17 6.62 22.91
C LYS A 190 4.25 5.77 22.25
N ALA A 191 5.08 6.39 21.44
CA ALA A 191 6.20 5.73 20.79
C ALA A 191 7.44 6.63 20.80
N GLU A 192 8.60 6.03 20.91
CA GLU A 192 9.89 6.69 20.77
C GLU A 192 10.81 5.81 19.93
N ARG A 193 11.27 6.31 18.79
CA ARG A 193 12.14 5.61 17.83
C ARG A 193 11.69 4.17 17.54
N PHE A 194 10.38 3.97 17.44
CA PHE A 194 9.79 2.65 17.30
C PHE A 194 9.65 2.25 15.82
N PRO A 195 10.26 1.13 15.37
CA PRO A 195 10.22 0.64 14.00
C PRO A 195 8.90 -0.11 13.74
N ALA A 196 7.83 0.64 13.47
CA ALA A 196 6.50 0.06 13.29
C ALA A 196 6.37 -0.74 11.98
N ILE A 197 6.95 -0.24 10.89
CA ILE A 197 6.88 -0.88 9.56
C ILE A 197 8.26 -1.41 9.20
N GLN A 198 8.35 -2.71 8.97
CA GLN A 198 9.59 -3.41 8.70
C GLN A 198 9.43 -4.38 7.53
N ARG A 199 9.74 -3.89 6.31
CA ARG A 199 9.83 -4.69 5.08
C ARG A 199 11.11 -4.31 4.33
N ALA A 200 11.52 -5.17 3.41
CA ALA A 200 12.69 -4.90 2.57
C ALA A 200 12.47 -3.71 1.61
N ASP A 201 11.23 -3.49 1.19
CA ASP A 201 10.80 -2.42 0.27
C ASP A 201 10.25 -1.18 1.00
N ARG A 202 10.00 -1.25 2.30
CA ARG A 202 9.56 -0.12 3.12
C ARG A 202 9.93 -0.30 4.59
N PHE A 203 10.37 0.77 5.20
CA PHE A 203 10.73 0.83 6.60
C PHE A 203 10.33 2.18 7.18
N VAL A 204 9.68 2.21 8.32
CA VAL A 204 9.33 3.44 9.03
C VAL A 204 9.52 3.24 10.51
N ALA A 205 10.37 4.06 11.10
CA ALA A 205 10.48 4.22 12.54
C ALA A 205 10.07 5.64 12.93
N GLY A 206 9.42 5.77 14.07
CA GLY A 206 8.95 7.09 14.48
C GLY A 206 8.63 7.19 15.95
N SER A 207 8.41 8.44 16.35
CA SER A 207 8.09 8.89 17.70
C SER A 207 6.79 9.67 17.68
N GLY A 208 6.03 9.61 18.77
CA GLY A 208 4.80 10.39 18.84
C GLY A 208 3.84 9.93 19.91
N ARG A 209 2.69 10.61 19.92
CA ARG A 209 1.56 10.30 20.79
C ARG A 209 0.27 10.37 20.00
N VAL A 210 -0.57 9.38 20.21
CA VAL A 210 -1.93 9.32 19.66
C VAL A 210 -2.90 8.99 20.80
N ASP A 211 -3.92 9.78 20.94
CA ASP A 211 -5.01 9.59 21.90
C ASP A 211 -6.27 9.15 21.15
N MET A 212 -6.99 8.20 21.70
CA MET A 212 -8.20 7.61 21.15
C MET A 212 -9.33 7.68 22.18
N ASP A 213 -10.42 8.33 21.83
CA ASP A 213 -11.66 8.34 22.61
C ASP A 213 -12.68 7.46 21.92
N ILE A 214 -13.24 6.52 22.66
CA ILE A 214 -14.18 5.51 22.14
C ILE A 214 -15.48 5.65 22.92
N ILE A 215 -16.57 5.83 22.21
CA ILE A 215 -17.94 5.78 22.73
C ILE A 215 -18.76 4.85 21.83
N PRO A 216 -19.96 4.39 22.22
CA PRO A 216 -20.66 3.31 21.52
C PRO A 216 -20.80 3.43 19.99
N ASP A 217 -20.99 4.66 19.48
CA ASP A 217 -21.24 4.89 18.05
C ASP A 217 -20.14 5.70 17.36
N ARG A 218 -19.11 6.13 18.09
CA ARG A 218 -18.07 7.01 17.57
C ARG A 218 -16.70 6.74 18.18
N MET A 219 -15.68 6.85 17.35
CA MET A 219 -14.28 6.84 17.77
C MET A 219 -13.62 8.14 17.29
N ARG A 220 -12.85 8.78 18.14
CA ARG A 220 -11.99 9.89 17.78
C ARG A 220 -10.54 9.48 17.97
N ILE A 221 -9.73 9.73 16.95
CA ILE A 221 -8.27 9.49 16.97
C ILE A 221 -7.60 10.83 16.74
N ALA A 222 -6.79 11.27 17.69
CA ALA A 222 -6.07 12.53 17.60
C ALA A 222 -4.61 12.36 18.07
N GLY A 223 -3.68 13.04 17.42
CA GLY A 223 -2.28 12.94 17.83
C GLY A 223 -1.29 13.55 16.85
N LEU A 224 -0.04 13.38 17.20
CA LEU A 224 1.10 13.79 16.39
C LEU A 224 2.10 12.64 16.32
N PHE A 225 2.54 12.33 15.11
CA PHE A 225 3.57 11.35 14.83
C PHE A 225 4.69 12.00 14.03
N GLU A 226 5.93 11.76 14.41
CA GLU A 226 7.13 12.19 13.71
C GLU A 226 7.92 10.98 13.24
N ALA A 227 8.27 10.93 11.98
CA ALA A 227 9.12 9.90 11.42
C ALA A 227 10.59 10.22 11.75
N ASP A 228 11.21 9.44 12.62
CA ASP A 228 12.65 9.53 12.95
C ASP A 228 13.50 9.09 11.76
N THR A 229 13.05 8.07 11.05
CA THR A 229 13.56 7.64 9.74
C THR A 229 12.49 6.89 8.97
N GLY A 230 12.61 6.91 7.65
CA GLY A 230 11.74 6.15 6.77
C GLY A 230 12.33 5.94 5.39
N TRP A 231 11.91 4.86 4.77
CA TRP A 231 12.20 4.56 3.38
C TRP A 231 11.07 3.79 2.75
N VAL A 232 10.65 4.23 1.58
CA VAL A 232 9.59 3.59 0.80
C VAL A 232 10.07 3.44 -0.64
N ASP A 233 10.09 2.21 -1.13
CA ASP A 233 10.30 1.87 -2.53
C ASP A 233 8.94 1.52 -3.16
N MET A 234 8.46 2.38 -4.04
CA MET A 234 7.20 2.19 -4.76
C MET A 234 7.33 1.26 -5.98
N GLY A 235 8.54 0.71 -6.22
CA GLY A 235 8.82 -0.11 -7.39
C GLY A 235 8.99 0.71 -8.67
N THR A 236 9.11 -0.01 -9.79
CA THR A 236 9.31 0.58 -11.12
C THR A 236 8.06 0.51 -12.00
N GLN A 237 7.05 -0.25 -11.58
CA GLN A 237 5.81 -0.44 -12.35
C GLN A 237 4.60 0.04 -11.55
N ALA A 238 3.72 0.76 -12.20
CA ALA A 238 2.41 1.06 -11.62
C ALA A 238 1.66 -0.26 -11.35
N PRO A 239 0.95 -0.38 -10.22
CA PRO A 239 0.10 -1.54 -10.00
C PRO A 239 -0.89 -1.67 -11.16
N ALA A 240 -1.09 -2.90 -11.63
CA ALA A 240 -2.06 -3.17 -12.67
C ALA A 240 -3.44 -2.65 -12.22
N LYS A 241 -3.98 -1.68 -12.93
CA LYS A 241 -5.36 -1.25 -12.72
C LYS A 241 -6.27 -2.33 -13.28
N LEU A 242 -7.18 -2.84 -12.46
CA LEU A 242 -8.32 -3.60 -12.96
C LEU A 242 -9.10 -2.67 -13.91
N SER A 243 -9.49 -3.21 -15.06
CA SER A 243 -10.33 -2.47 -16.01
C SER A 243 -11.65 -2.07 -15.34
N ASP A 244 -12.18 -0.90 -15.68
CA ASP A 244 -13.43 -0.36 -15.10
C ASP A 244 -14.67 -1.22 -15.42
N ASP A 245 -14.53 -2.23 -16.28
CA ASP A 245 -15.56 -3.19 -16.64
C ASP A 245 -15.58 -4.46 -15.76
N VAL A 246 -14.64 -4.59 -14.82
CA VAL A 246 -14.63 -5.71 -13.86
C VAL A 246 -15.57 -5.42 -12.69
N TYR A 247 -16.79 -5.91 -12.77
CA TYR A 247 -17.74 -5.92 -11.66
C TYR A 247 -17.48 -7.12 -10.74
N VAL A 248 -16.95 -6.87 -9.55
CA VAL A 248 -16.88 -7.88 -8.49
C VAL A 248 -18.27 -8.07 -7.88
N ARG A 249 -19.02 -9.05 -8.36
CA ARG A 249 -20.32 -9.43 -7.79
C ARG A 249 -20.07 -10.19 -6.49
N ARG A 250 -20.19 -9.50 -5.35
CA ARG A 250 -20.24 -10.17 -4.03
C ARG A 250 -21.66 -10.71 -3.84
N THR A 251 -21.80 -12.03 -3.89
CA THR A 251 -23.04 -12.72 -3.50
C THR A 251 -23.05 -12.81 -1.99
N GLY A 252 -23.76 -11.91 -1.33
CA GLY A 252 -24.01 -11.92 0.11
C GLY A 252 -24.88 -10.72 0.44
N GLU A 253 -25.95 -10.94 1.18
CA GLU A 253 -26.78 -9.87 1.71
C GLU A 253 -25.91 -8.89 2.49
N GLU A 254 -25.87 -7.63 2.05
CA GLU A 254 -25.33 -6.52 2.84
C GLU A 254 -26.23 -6.34 4.08
N ARG A 255 -25.91 -7.08 5.15
CA ARG A 255 -26.34 -6.63 6.47
C ARG A 255 -25.74 -5.23 6.62
N GLN A 256 -26.59 -4.22 6.76
CA GLN A 256 -26.18 -2.88 7.18
C GLN A 256 -25.42 -3.00 8.50
N LYS A 257 -24.10 -3.20 8.42
CA LYS A 257 -23.24 -3.10 9.59
C LYS A 257 -23.33 -1.62 9.99
N LYS A 258 -23.83 -1.34 11.19
CA LYS A 258 -23.67 -0.03 11.83
C LYS A 258 -22.19 0.29 11.77
N THR A 259 -21.82 1.21 10.89
CA THR A 259 -20.43 1.60 10.70
C THR A 259 -20.10 2.56 11.83
N LEU A 260 -19.15 2.15 12.69
CA LEU A 260 -18.61 3.03 13.72
C LEU A 260 -18.07 4.31 13.04
N GLY A 261 -18.54 5.47 13.45
CA GLY A 261 -18.07 6.75 12.93
C GLY A 261 -16.68 7.04 13.47
N ILE A 262 -15.63 6.93 12.63
CA ILE A 262 -14.24 7.20 13.03
C ILE A 262 -13.83 8.59 12.57
N ALA A 263 -13.62 9.50 13.53
CA ALA A 263 -13.06 10.84 13.30
C ALA A 263 -11.54 10.82 13.51
N ILE A 264 -10.80 11.36 12.57
CA ILE A 264 -9.34 11.44 12.59
C ILE A 264 -8.90 12.89 12.63
N ASP A 265 -7.92 13.21 13.50
CA ASP A 265 -7.20 14.47 13.58
C ASP A 265 -5.74 14.20 13.93
N VAL A 266 -4.96 13.79 12.93
CA VAL A 266 -3.57 13.34 13.12
C VAL A 266 -2.61 14.21 12.34
N GLY A 267 -1.62 14.74 13.04
CA GLY A 267 -0.43 15.37 12.46
C GLY A 267 0.64 14.33 12.17
N ALA A 268 1.29 14.44 11.02
CA ALA A 268 2.44 13.64 10.64
C ALA A 268 3.59 14.58 10.23
N LYS A 269 4.73 14.47 10.89
CA LYS A 269 5.97 15.15 10.51
C LYS A 269 6.91 14.15 9.85
N LEU A 270 7.35 14.48 8.65
CA LEU A 270 8.43 13.76 8.00
C LEU A 270 9.73 14.44 8.39
N GLY A 271 10.49 13.79 9.24
CA GLY A 271 11.81 14.28 9.66
C GLY A 271 12.83 14.30 8.51
N ASP A 272 14.06 14.65 8.84
CA ASP A 272 15.12 14.81 7.83
C ASP A 272 15.66 13.50 7.23
N ARG A 273 15.18 12.35 7.66
CA ARG A 273 15.67 11.03 7.24
C ARG A 273 14.59 10.16 6.62
N PHE A 274 13.68 10.79 5.90
CA PHE A 274 12.66 10.07 5.15
C PHE A 274 13.02 10.07 3.66
N TYR A 275 13.06 8.88 3.05
CA TYR A 275 13.51 8.69 1.68
C TYR A 275 12.44 8.00 0.84
N LEU A 276 12.28 8.47 -0.38
CA LEU A 276 11.33 7.94 -1.34
C LEU A 276 12.08 7.49 -2.59
N ARG A 277 11.83 6.26 -3.02
CA ARG A 277 12.32 5.70 -4.27
C ARG A 277 11.17 5.12 -5.07
N GLY A 278 11.25 5.24 -6.38
CA GLY A 278 10.29 4.63 -7.30
C GLY A 278 10.06 5.48 -8.54
N TYR A 279 9.63 4.85 -9.60
CA TYR A 279 9.37 5.48 -10.91
C TYR A 279 10.54 6.34 -11.43
N GLY A 280 11.78 5.93 -11.16
CA GLY A 280 12.98 6.69 -11.49
C GLY A 280 13.39 7.75 -10.47
N LEU A 281 12.55 8.10 -9.50
CA LEU A 281 12.85 9.06 -8.44
C LEU A 281 13.60 8.39 -7.29
N ASP A 282 14.66 9.03 -6.78
CA ASP A 282 15.33 8.71 -5.51
C ASP A 282 15.65 10.02 -4.79
N THR A 283 14.91 10.33 -3.74
CA THR A 283 14.99 11.62 -3.05
C THR A 283 14.75 11.50 -1.56
N GLY A 284 15.36 12.37 -0.76
CA GLY A 284 14.90 12.64 0.59
C GLY A 284 13.66 13.53 0.56
N ILE A 285 12.74 13.31 1.48
CA ILE A 285 11.57 14.17 1.66
C ILE A 285 11.47 14.63 3.12
N THR A 286 10.91 15.81 3.33
CA THR A 286 10.63 16.37 4.64
C THR A 286 9.36 17.22 4.59
N GLY A 287 8.71 17.43 5.71
CA GLY A 287 7.53 18.28 5.78
C GLY A 287 6.54 17.88 6.85
N ASP A 288 5.45 18.60 6.89
CA ASP A 288 4.38 18.42 7.85
C ASP A 288 3.06 18.19 7.11
N LEU A 289 2.29 17.24 7.59
CA LEU A 289 0.95 16.91 7.11
C LEU A 289 0.00 16.83 8.29
N ARG A 290 -1.21 17.37 8.14
CA ARG A 290 -2.32 17.14 9.05
C ARG A 290 -3.47 16.52 8.28
N ILE A 291 -3.99 15.42 8.79
CA ILE A 291 -5.10 14.67 8.20
C ILE A 291 -6.28 14.79 9.15
N VAL A 292 -7.39 15.34 8.66
CA VAL A 292 -8.60 15.55 9.44
C VAL A 292 -9.84 15.07 8.70
N GLY A 293 -10.84 14.63 9.43
CA GLY A 293 -12.14 14.24 8.86
C GLY A 293 -12.66 12.92 9.38
N MET A 294 -13.72 12.43 8.75
CA MET A 294 -14.27 11.10 9.01
C MET A 294 -13.65 10.08 8.05
N VAL A 295 -13.47 8.84 8.49
CA VAL A 295 -13.04 7.75 7.58
C VAL A 295 -14.03 7.65 6.41
N GLY A 296 -13.51 7.74 5.18
CA GLY A 296 -14.30 7.86 3.94
C GLY A 296 -14.40 9.27 3.38
N ALA A 297 -14.07 10.33 4.19
CA ALA A 297 -14.05 11.73 3.77
C ALA A 297 -12.92 12.47 4.49
N LEU A 298 -11.68 12.04 4.23
CA LEU A 298 -10.48 12.63 4.83
C LEU A 298 -9.98 13.80 3.98
N SER A 299 -9.60 14.87 4.66
CA SER A 299 -8.93 16.03 4.10
C SER A 299 -7.53 16.14 4.68
N SER A 300 -6.59 16.59 3.89
CA SER A 300 -5.21 16.82 4.28
C SER A 300 -4.80 18.28 4.10
N SER A 301 -3.93 18.75 4.95
CA SER A 301 -3.29 20.07 4.84
C SER A 301 -1.81 19.96 5.19
N GLY A 302 -1.00 20.83 4.61
CA GLY A 302 0.43 20.86 4.88
C GLY A 302 1.29 20.85 3.62
N THR A 303 2.60 20.69 3.81
CA THR A 303 3.57 20.77 2.71
C THR A 303 4.66 19.72 2.89
N VAL A 304 4.91 18.94 1.84
CA VAL A 304 6.05 18.03 1.73
C VAL A 304 7.03 18.57 0.69
N ARG A 305 8.33 18.56 1.01
CA ARG A 305 9.39 19.06 0.14
C ARG A 305 10.46 17.99 -0.10
N THR A 306 11.03 17.97 -1.28
CA THR A 306 12.21 17.15 -1.56
C THR A 306 13.46 17.80 -0.97
N ARG A 307 14.38 16.97 -0.51
CA ARG A 307 15.74 17.36 -0.08
C ARG A 307 16.76 16.82 -1.06
N GLY A 308 16.96 17.54 -2.14
CA GLY A 308 17.76 17.05 -3.26
C GLY A 308 17.10 15.86 -3.94
N GLY A 309 17.91 15.05 -4.60
CA GLY A 309 17.47 13.82 -5.25
C GLY A 309 17.79 13.78 -6.73
N ARG A 310 17.58 12.62 -7.31
CA ARG A 310 17.74 12.35 -8.74
C ARG A 310 16.47 11.74 -9.30
N PHE A 311 16.26 12.00 -10.56
CA PHE A 311 15.17 11.43 -11.33
C PHE A 311 15.72 10.83 -12.61
N ASP A 312 15.67 9.52 -12.73
CA ASP A 312 16.14 8.79 -13.90
C ASP A 312 14.97 8.63 -14.90
N ALA A 313 15.06 9.29 -16.03
CA ALA A 313 14.04 9.25 -17.08
C ALA A 313 14.71 9.28 -18.47
N TYR A 314 14.18 8.51 -19.39
CA TYR A 314 14.63 8.44 -20.79
C TYR A 314 16.13 8.16 -20.95
N GLY A 315 16.72 7.35 -20.07
CA GLY A 315 18.14 7.04 -20.06
C GLY A 315 19.04 8.18 -19.55
N GLN A 316 18.46 9.24 -18.99
CA GLN A 316 19.16 10.39 -18.43
C GLN A 316 18.86 10.53 -16.94
N THR A 317 19.84 11.01 -16.19
CA THR A 317 19.70 11.32 -14.77
C THR A 317 19.56 12.82 -14.59
N LEU A 318 18.41 13.25 -14.07
CA LEU A 318 18.12 14.64 -13.73
C LEU A 318 18.32 14.87 -12.23
N THR A 319 18.77 16.06 -11.88
CA THR A 319 18.84 16.51 -10.48
C THR A 319 17.55 17.23 -10.11
N VAL A 320 16.91 16.80 -9.02
CA VAL A 320 15.72 17.48 -8.48
C VAL A 320 16.18 18.77 -7.78
N ARG A 321 15.92 19.92 -8.41
CA ARG A 321 16.24 21.26 -7.86
C ARG A 321 15.20 21.72 -6.86
N ARG A 322 13.96 21.41 -7.14
CA ARG A 322 12.80 21.78 -6.31
C ARG A 322 11.74 20.71 -6.44
N GLY A 323 11.17 20.32 -5.32
CA GLY A 323 9.99 19.49 -5.27
C GLY A 323 9.16 19.92 -4.07
N VAL A 324 7.96 20.41 -4.32
CA VAL A 324 7.00 20.86 -3.30
C VAL A 324 5.65 20.27 -3.63
N LEU A 325 5.09 19.56 -2.66
CA LEU A 325 3.74 19.04 -2.70
C LEU A 325 2.94 19.77 -1.62
N THR A 326 1.91 20.49 -2.03
CA THR A 326 1.04 21.24 -1.10
C THR A 326 -0.32 20.56 -1.01
N PHE A 327 -0.67 20.14 0.18
CA PHE A 327 -1.93 19.47 0.50
C PHE A 327 -2.95 20.49 0.99
N GLN A 328 -4.12 20.53 0.34
CA GLN A 328 -5.24 21.45 0.66
C GLN A 328 -6.56 20.77 0.26
N GLY A 329 -6.85 19.60 0.81
CA GLY A 329 -8.04 18.83 0.45
C GLY A 329 -7.79 17.33 0.42
N PRO A 330 -8.24 16.59 -0.58
CA PRO A 330 -8.04 15.15 -0.68
C PRO A 330 -6.55 14.78 -0.60
N ILE A 331 -6.22 13.75 0.18
CA ILE A 331 -4.82 13.33 0.42
C ILE A 331 -4.14 12.82 -0.85
N ASP A 332 -4.90 12.36 -1.81
CA ASP A 332 -4.42 11.76 -3.07
C ASP A 332 -4.32 12.77 -4.24
N ASP A 333 -4.63 14.06 -4.00
CA ASP A 333 -4.56 15.10 -5.04
C ASP A 333 -3.86 16.39 -4.58
N PRO A 334 -2.59 16.32 -4.09
CA PRO A 334 -1.82 17.52 -3.73
C PRO A 334 -1.49 18.36 -4.97
N LEU A 335 -1.27 19.66 -4.75
CA LEU A 335 -0.66 20.56 -5.72
C LEU A 335 0.83 20.24 -5.85
N LEU A 336 1.32 20.18 -7.08
CA LEU A 336 2.69 19.87 -7.43
C LEU A 336 3.44 21.11 -7.91
N ASP A 337 4.68 21.29 -7.46
CA ASP A 337 5.66 22.21 -8.01
C ASP A 337 7.04 21.53 -7.95
N VAL A 338 7.38 20.80 -9.02
CA VAL A 338 8.60 20.01 -9.10
C VAL A 338 9.41 20.48 -10.30
N VAL A 339 10.70 20.71 -10.09
CA VAL A 339 11.66 21.06 -11.14
C VAL A 339 12.84 20.09 -11.06
N ALA A 340 13.07 19.37 -12.15
CA ALA A 340 14.20 18.46 -12.30
C ALA A 340 14.99 18.84 -13.55
N VAL A 341 16.31 18.95 -13.42
CA VAL A 341 17.19 19.47 -14.47
C VAL A 341 18.39 18.55 -14.71
N ARG A 342 18.85 18.52 -15.94
CA ARG A 342 20.16 18.03 -16.32
C ARG A 342 21.14 19.20 -16.37
N VAL A 343 22.18 19.09 -15.58
CA VAL A 343 23.26 20.11 -15.60
C VAL A 343 24.14 19.86 -16.80
N GLY A 344 24.07 20.74 -17.79
CA GLY A 344 24.95 20.75 -18.98
C GLY A 344 26.06 21.80 -18.88
N PRO A 345 27.08 21.75 -19.77
CA PRO A 345 28.19 22.70 -19.76
C PRO A 345 27.76 24.12 -20.18
N ARG A 346 26.72 24.27 -20.97
CA ARG A 346 26.27 25.58 -21.50
C ARG A 346 24.81 25.87 -21.12
N VAL A 347 23.95 24.82 -21.07
CA VAL A 347 22.52 24.94 -20.79
C VAL A 347 22.17 23.93 -19.73
N GLU A 348 21.52 24.40 -18.69
CA GLU A 348 20.83 23.56 -17.73
C GLU A 348 19.39 23.35 -18.25
N ALA A 349 19.10 22.16 -18.74
CA ALA A 349 17.83 21.81 -19.37
C ALA A 349 17.01 20.88 -18.46
N GLY A 350 15.69 21.05 -18.42
CA GLY A 350 14.89 20.25 -17.50
C GLY A 350 13.40 20.32 -17.74
N VAL A 351 12.68 19.77 -16.76
CA VAL A 351 11.22 19.72 -16.75
C VAL A 351 10.67 20.33 -15.48
N ARG A 352 9.56 21.05 -15.62
CA ARG A 352 8.73 21.52 -14.51
C ARG A 352 7.40 20.76 -14.53
N ILE A 353 7.02 20.20 -13.38
CA ILE A 353 5.72 19.56 -13.16
C ILE A 353 4.95 20.45 -12.23
N SER A 354 3.76 20.89 -12.65
CA SER A 354 2.82 21.74 -11.90
C SER A 354 1.39 21.19 -11.97
N GLY A 355 0.44 21.85 -11.35
CA GLY A 355 -0.95 21.39 -11.28
C GLY A 355 -1.20 20.45 -10.12
N THR A 356 -2.19 19.55 -10.21
CA THR A 356 -2.49 18.58 -9.17
C THR A 356 -1.95 17.19 -9.52
N ALA A 357 -1.83 16.30 -8.51
CA ALA A 357 -1.35 14.94 -8.74
C ALA A 357 -2.24 14.15 -9.71
N ARG A 358 -3.55 14.44 -9.75
CA ARG A 358 -4.48 13.83 -10.70
C ARG A 358 -4.46 14.47 -12.09
N ARG A 359 -4.03 15.75 -12.18
CA ARG A 359 -3.96 16.52 -13.43
C ARG A 359 -2.62 17.27 -13.50
N PRO A 360 -1.49 16.57 -13.61
CA PRO A 360 -0.20 17.21 -13.72
C PRO A 360 -0.04 17.92 -15.06
N ARG A 361 0.69 19.04 -15.06
CA ARG A 361 1.11 19.77 -16.26
C ARG A 361 2.62 19.74 -16.32
N ILE A 362 3.17 19.30 -17.43
CA ILE A 362 4.59 19.22 -17.68
C ILE A 362 4.99 20.33 -18.64
N ALA A 363 6.03 21.08 -18.32
CA ALA A 363 6.62 22.11 -19.16
C ALA A 363 8.14 21.95 -19.18
N LEU A 364 8.76 22.30 -20.29
CA LEU A 364 10.22 22.38 -20.40
C LEU A 364 10.72 23.66 -19.73
N VAL A 365 11.89 23.58 -19.09
CA VAL A 365 12.57 24.71 -18.47
C VAL A 365 14.05 24.66 -18.76
N SER A 366 14.68 25.82 -18.98
CA SER A 366 16.14 25.89 -19.23
C SER A 366 16.74 27.14 -18.62
N THR A 367 18.04 27.07 -18.37
CA THR A 367 18.86 28.22 -17.98
C THR A 367 20.21 28.18 -18.73
N PRO A 368 20.52 29.15 -19.61
CA PRO A 368 19.64 30.24 -20.07
C PRO A 368 18.38 29.72 -20.80
N GLU A 369 17.39 30.58 -20.97
CA GLU A 369 16.17 30.23 -21.71
C GLU A 369 16.50 29.99 -23.18
N VAL A 370 16.13 28.81 -23.67
CA VAL A 370 16.33 28.37 -25.05
C VAL A 370 15.00 27.85 -25.63
N SER A 371 14.95 27.61 -26.93
CA SER A 371 13.78 27.03 -27.57
C SER A 371 13.47 25.62 -27.02
N ASP A 372 12.20 25.19 -27.08
CA ASP A 372 11.79 23.86 -26.61
C ASP A 372 12.56 22.73 -27.31
N VAL A 373 12.84 22.87 -28.59
CA VAL A 373 13.63 21.89 -29.36
C VAL A 373 15.08 21.84 -28.87
N GLU A 374 15.66 22.98 -28.60
CA GLU A 374 17.03 23.06 -28.06
C GLU A 374 17.05 22.53 -26.61
N ASN A 375 16.06 22.86 -25.78
CA ASN A 375 15.95 22.36 -24.44
C ASN A 375 15.84 20.82 -24.44
N LEU A 376 15.00 20.22 -25.29
CA LEU A 376 14.93 18.77 -25.46
C LEU A 376 16.25 18.16 -25.93
N SER A 377 16.98 18.83 -26.82
CA SER A 377 18.30 18.39 -27.26
C SER A 377 19.29 18.32 -26.09
N TRP A 378 19.38 19.39 -25.30
CA TRP A 378 20.22 19.42 -24.09
C TRP A 378 19.76 18.39 -23.03
N LEU A 379 18.46 18.22 -22.85
CA LEU A 379 17.90 17.30 -21.88
C LEU A 379 18.21 15.84 -22.23
N LEU A 380 18.03 15.44 -23.49
CA LEU A 380 18.13 14.05 -23.94
C LEU A 380 19.53 13.71 -24.45
N LEU A 381 20.10 14.56 -25.28
CA LEU A 381 21.37 14.29 -25.95
C LEU A 381 22.58 14.91 -25.22
N GLY A 382 22.36 15.95 -24.39
CA GLY A 382 23.40 16.67 -23.66
C GLY A 382 24.24 17.59 -24.53
N ARG A 383 23.70 17.97 -25.70
CA ARG A 383 24.34 18.88 -26.69
C ARG A 383 23.26 19.71 -27.38
N GLY A 384 23.69 20.81 -27.98
CA GLY A 384 22.84 21.63 -28.83
C GLY A 384 22.43 20.91 -30.13
N PRO A 385 21.33 21.34 -30.78
CA PRO A 385 20.85 20.74 -32.02
C PRO A 385 21.85 20.92 -33.19
N ASP A 386 22.71 21.97 -33.15
CA ASP A 386 23.66 22.30 -34.18
C ASP A 386 25.03 21.58 -34.00
N GLU A 387 25.24 20.87 -32.89
CA GLU A 387 26.54 20.24 -32.54
C GLU A 387 26.73 18.82 -33.13
N GLY A 388 26.10 18.53 -34.28
CA GLY A 388 26.36 17.32 -35.07
C GLY A 388 25.34 16.23 -34.88
N GLY A 389 24.27 16.29 -35.60
CA GLY A 389 23.27 15.23 -35.65
C GLY A 389 22.67 15.10 -37.03
N GLY A 390 22.71 13.90 -37.56
CA GLY A 390 21.89 13.54 -38.72
C GLY A 390 20.40 13.43 -38.31
N GLY A 391 19.51 13.18 -39.26
CA GLY A 391 18.06 13.09 -39.07
C GLY A 391 17.54 12.17 -37.93
N ALA A 392 18.42 11.31 -37.38
CA ALA A 392 18.14 10.48 -36.22
C ALA A 392 17.86 11.28 -34.93
N ASP A 393 18.61 12.36 -34.71
CA ASP A 393 18.46 13.20 -33.51
C ASP A 393 17.13 13.97 -33.55
N ALA A 394 16.74 14.47 -34.72
CA ALA A 394 15.47 15.19 -34.90
C ALA A 394 14.25 14.31 -34.60
N THR A 395 14.32 13.04 -34.93
CA THR A 395 13.20 12.10 -34.69
C THR A 395 13.12 11.66 -33.23
N LEU A 396 14.25 11.48 -32.56
CA LEU A 396 14.29 11.25 -31.12
C LEU A 396 13.73 12.45 -30.34
N LEU A 397 14.09 13.66 -30.75
CA LEU A 397 13.56 14.89 -30.16
C LEU A 397 12.06 15.04 -30.38
N LEU A 398 11.56 14.71 -31.57
CA LEU A 398 10.13 14.77 -31.88
C LEU A 398 9.33 13.72 -31.10
N SER A 399 9.83 12.49 -30.98
CA SER A 399 9.18 11.44 -30.20
C SER A 399 9.14 11.77 -28.72
N ALA A 400 10.21 12.35 -28.18
CA ALA A 400 10.26 12.80 -26.80
C ALA A 400 9.37 14.03 -26.56
N ALA A 401 9.33 14.98 -27.50
CA ALA A 401 8.42 16.13 -27.42
C ALA A 401 6.96 15.69 -27.36
N THR A 402 6.56 14.76 -28.21
CA THR A 402 5.19 14.21 -28.21
C THR A 402 4.87 13.42 -26.95
N SER A 403 5.85 12.73 -26.34
CA SER A 403 5.69 11.98 -25.10
C SER A 403 5.61 12.87 -23.84
N LEU A 404 6.38 13.96 -23.82
CA LEU A 404 6.48 14.85 -22.66
C LEU A 404 5.47 16.01 -22.68
N LEU A 405 5.23 16.59 -23.86
CA LEU A 405 4.43 17.80 -24.03
C LEU A 405 3.05 17.50 -24.64
N GLY A 406 2.82 16.27 -25.09
CA GLY A 406 1.51 15.84 -25.59
C GLY A 406 0.45 16.06 -24.50
N PRO A 407 -0.71 16.62 -24.86
CA PRO A 407 -1.75 16.95 -23.89
C PRO A 407 -2.20 15.69 -23.17
N GLN A 408 -1.96 15.63 -21.87
CA GLN A 408 -2.45 14.56 -21.01
C GLN A 408 -3.99 14.62 -20.96
N GLY A 409 -4.63 13.68 -21.64
CA GLY A 409 -6.09 13.61 -21.73
C GLY A 409 -6.67 14.09 -23.06
N SER A 410 -5.87 14.56 -24.02
CA SER A 410 -6.30 14.77 -25.40
C SER A 410 -5.93 13.59 -26.28
N GLU A 411 -6.69 13.39 -27.34
CA GLU A 411 -6.43 12.31 -28.30
C GLU A 411 -4.99 12.37 -28.82
N PRO A 412 -4.31 11.21 -28.98
CA PRO A 412 -2.96 11.16 -29.54
C PRO A 412 -2.89 11.94 -30.87
N ILE A 413 -1.79 12.67 -31.11
CA ILE A 413 -1.56 13.42 -32.36
C ILE A 413 -1.76 12.52 -33.57
N SER A 414 -1.49 11.23 -33.47
CA SER A 414 -1.82 10.23 -34.49
C SER A 414 -3.30 10.29 -34.92
N ARG A 415 -4.23 10.42 -33.97
CA ARG A 415 -5.67 10.52 -34.27
C ARG A 415 -6.05 11.87 -34.85
N GLN A 416 -5.45 12.96 -34.42
CA GLN A 416 -5.70 14.30 -35.01
C GLN A 416 -5.24 14.37 -36.46
N LEU A 417 -4.18 13.62 -36.83
CA LEU A 417 -3.70 13.45 -38.20
C LEU A 417 -4.45 12.33 -38.96
N GLY A 418 -5.42 11.70 -38.30
CA GLY A 418 -6.16 10.57 -38.86
C GLY A 418 -5.31 9.32 -39.08
N LEU A 419 -4.25 9.15 -38.29
CA LEU A 419 -3.36 7.99 -38.30
C LEU A 419 -3.61 7.13 -37.08
N ASP A 420 -3.52 5.82 -37.21
CA ASP A 420 -3.73 4.89 -36.10
C ASP A 420 -2.42 4.55 -35.37
N GLU A 421 -1.29 4.72 -36.06
CA GLU A 421 0.03 4.44 -35.50
C GLU A 421 1.07 5.48 -35.96
N ILE A 422 1.80 6.06 -35.02
CA ILE A 422 3.03 6.81 -35.23
C ILE A 422 3.98 6.39 -34.11
N GLY A 423 5.16 5.88 -34.46
CA GLY A 423 6.15 5.47 -33.46
C GLY A 423 7.51 5.16 -34.06
N VAL A 424 8.52 5.13 -33.19
CA VAL A 424 9.86 4.66 -33.53
C VAL A 424 10.02 3.24 -33.00
N ARG A 425 10.46 2.33 -33.87
CA ARG A 425 10.72 0.94 -33.52
C ARG A 425 12.18 0.60 -33.80
N SER A 426 12.74 -0.33 -33.01
CA SER A 426 14.08 -0.87 -33.21
C SER A 426 13.99 -2.14 -34.03
N GLY A 427 14.84 -2.31 -35.05
CA GLY A 427 14.88 -3.46 -35.92
C GLY A 427 15.17 -3.09 -37.38
N ASN A 428 14.89 -3.99 -38.30
CA ASN A 428 15.05 -3.75 -39.73
C ASN A 428 13.77 -3.16 -40.34
N VAL A 429 13.92 -2.19 -41.25
CA VAL A 429 12.82 -1.63 -42.02
C VAL A 429 12.09 -2.78 -42.74
N GLY A 430 10.78 -2.77 -42.71
CA GLY A 430 9.99 -3.86 -43.27
C GLY A 430 9.63 -4.96 -42.27
N SER A 431 10.10 -4.93 -41.01
CA SER A 431 9.85 -5.94 -40.00
C SER A 431 8.62 -5.68 -39.10
N SER A 432 8.01 -4.47 -39.15
CA SER A 432 6.82 -4.17 -38.33
C SER A 432 5.63 -5.06 -38.70
N ARG A 433 4.85 -5.48 -37.70
CA ARG A 433 3.86 -6.55 -37.86
C ARG A 433 2.42 -6.08 -38.09
N GLY A 434 2.17 -4.78 -38.19
CA GLY A 434 0.87 -4.20 -38.55
C GLY A 434 -0.32 -4.73 -37.74
N LEU A 435 -1.19 -5.55 -38.35
CA LEU A 435 -2.42 -6.07 -37.75
C LEU A 435 -2.24 -7.33 -36.87
N LEU A 436 -1.01 -7.73 -36.54
CA LEU A 436 -0.73 -8.98 -35.83
C LEU A 436 -0.78 -8.83 -34.30
N PRO A 437 -1.24 -9.88 -33.56
CA PRO A 437 -1.19 -9.87 -32.11
C PRO A 437 0.26 -9.82 -31.58
N ASP A 438 0.47 -9.16 -30.44
CA ASP A 438 1.81 -8.95 -29.82
C ASP A 438 2.54 -10.26 -29.43
N ARG A 439 1.84 -11.38 -29.32
CA ARG A 439 2.36 -12.69 -28.93
C ARG A 439 2.40 -13.66 -30.11
N THR A 440 3.19 -13.38 -31.14
CA THR A 440 3.41 -14.32 -32.23
C THR A 440 4.85 -14.83 -32.21
N VAL A 441 5.03 -16.13 -32.05
CA VAL A 441 6.30 -16.80 -32.33
C VAL A 441 6.43 -16.88 -33.85
N ALA A 442 7.17 -15.96 -34.46
CA ALA A 442 7.45 -16.05 -35.90
C ALA A 442 8.73 -16.85 -36.08
N GLY A 443 8.71 -17.81 -36.98
CA GLY A 443 9.83 -18.68 -37.32
C GLY A 443 11.05 -18.03 -37.99
N ASP A 444 11.28 -16.75 -37.74
CA ASP A 444 12.38 -15.95 -38.33
C ASP A 444 13.45 -15.55 -37.30
N SER A 445 13.61 -16.35 -36.25
CA SER A 445 14.58 -16.10 -35.18
C SER A 445 16.02 -16.52 -35.49
N THR A 446 16.30 -17.14 -36.62
CA THR A 446 17.64 -17.67 -36.91
C THR A 446 18.56 -16.73 -37.68
N ALA A 447 18.05 -15.62 -38.23
CA ALA A 447 18.90 -14.65 -38.97
C ALA A 447 19.33 -13.42 -38.16
N SER A 448 18.80 -13.21 -36.96
CA SER A 448 18.97 -11.92 -36.25
C SER A 448 19.85 -11.96 -35.00
N ALA A 449 20.43 -13.09 -34.64
CA ALA A 449 21.26 -13.19 -33.44
C ALA A 449 22.66 -12.56 -33.56
N TYR A 450 23.06 -12.14 -34.76
CA TYR A 450 24.42 -11.61 -35.01
C TYR A 450 24.50 -10.17 -35.47
N ASN A 451 23.38 -9.43 -35.65
CA ASN A 451 23.40 -8.01 -35.99
C ASN A 451 22.52 -7.21 -35.03
N LEU A 452 23.00 -7.03 -33.82
CA LEU A 452 22.57 -5.96 -32.91
C LEU A 452 23.16 -4.62 -33.40
N SER A 453 22.87 -4.21 -34.62
CA SER A 453 23.05 -2.85 -35.06
C SER A 453 21.80 -2.07 -34.66
N ASN A 454 21.99 -0.95 -33.96
CA ASN A 454 20.97 0.01 -33.48
C ASN A 454 20.18 0.66 -34.65
N ASN A 455 19.58 -0.12 -35.53
CA ASN A 455 18.75 0.43 -36.60
C ASN A 455 17.37 0.75 -36.03
N GLN A 456 17.09 2.02 -35.91
CA GLN A 456 15.76 2.53 -35.56
C GLN A 456 15.06 2.98 -36.85
N PHE A 457 13.74 2.78 -36.91
CA PHE A 457 12.91 3.23 -38.01
C PHE A 457 11.59 3.85 -37.52
N LEU A 458 11.13 4.87 -38.23
CA LEU A 458 9.85 5.50 -38.01
C LEU A 458 8.77 4.66 -38.68
N VAL A 459 7.68 4.40 -37.97
CA VAL A 459 6.48 3.76 -38.51
C VAL A 459 5.33 4.76 -38.47
N VAL A 460 4.66 4.92 -39.60
CA VAL A 460 3.41 5.68 -39.71
C VAL A 460 2.37 4.72 -40.30
N GLY A 461 1.28 4.48 -39.59
CA GLY A 461 0.29 3.51 -40.01
C GLY A 461 -1.13 4.02 -39.90
N LYS A 462 -1.97 3.56 -40.84
CA LYS A 462 -3.41 3.86 -40.88
C LYS A 462 -4.21 2.62 -41.24
N ARG A 463 -5.27 2.37 -40.48
CA ARG A 463 -6.27 1.38 -40.81
C ARG A 463 -7.28 1.98 -41.79
N LEU A 464 -7.25 1.51 -43.01
CA LEU A 464 -8.16 1.97 -44.08
C LEU A 464 -9.53 1.28 -43.98
N SER A 465 -9.58 0.07 -43.45
CA SER A 465 -10.81 -0.66 -43.14
C SER A 465 -10.52 -1.75 -42.10
N ASP A 466 -11.54 -2.48 -41.62
CA ASP A 466 -11.36 -3.58 -40.67
C ASP A 466 -10.43 -4.70 -41.18
N ARG A 467 -10.19 -4.73 -42.50
CA ARG A 467 -9.37 -5.74 -43.17
C ARG A 467 -8.10 -5.18 -43.81
N ILE A 468 -7.98 -3.87 -43.95
CA ILE A 468 -6.86 -3.22 -44.66
C ILE A 468 -6.11 -2.29 -43.70
N TYR A 469 -4.81 -2.48 -43.60
CA TYR A 469 -3.89 -1.61 -42.87
C TYR A 469 -2.74 -1.21 -43.78
N ALA A 470 -2.48 0.08 -43.91
CA ALA A 470 -1.38 0.64 -44.65
C ALA A 470 -0.36 1.22 -43.65
N SER A 471 0.93 0.95 -43.83
CA SER A 471 1.99 1.57 -43.05
C SER A 471 3.17 1.96 -43.94
N PHE A 472 3.84 3.03 -43.52
CA PHE A 472 5.10 3.48 -44.09
C PHE A 472 6.18 3.38 -43.01
N GLU A 473 7.29 2.76 -43.34
CA GLU A 473 8.46 2.61 -42.48
C GLU A 473 9.67 3.26 -43.11
N GLN A 474 10.37 4.14 -42.37
CA GLN A 474 11.55 4.85 -42.82
C GLN A 474 12.70 4.64 -41.85
N ALA A 475 13.85 4.14 -42.31
CA ALA A 475 15.05 4.06 -41.48
C ALA A 475 15.50 5.44 -41.03
N LEU A 476 15.87 5.58 -39.76
CA LEU A 476 16.38 6.86 -39.21
C LEU A 476 17.85 7.09 -39.53
N SER A 477 18.59 6.01 -39.75
CA SER A 477 20.05 6.04 -40.04
C SER A 477 20.38 5.80 -41.52
N GLY A 478 19.40 5.79 -42.45
CA GLY A 478 19.62 5.45 -43.85
C GLY A 478 18.54 6.00 -44.80
N ARG A 479 18.66 5.66 -46.10
CA ARG A 479 17.68 6.00 -47.14
C ARG A 479 16.58 4.93 -47.31
N ASP A 480 16.57 3.92 -46.48
CA ASP A 480 15.68 2.77 -46.62
C ASP A 480 14.27 3.11 -46.15
N GLY A 481 13.32 3.00 -47.06
CA GLY A 481 11.92 3.21 -46.80
C GLY A 481 11.06 2.10 -47.43
N VAL A 482 10.05 1.63 -46.71
CA VAL A 482 9.13 0.58 -47.14
C VAL A 482 7.68 0.97 -46.88
N VAL A 483 6.87 0.92 -47.91
CA VAL A 483 5.40 0.99 -47.79
C VAL A 483 4.89 -0.44 -47.67
N LYS A 484 4.01 -0.69 -46.69
CA LYS A 484 3.33 -1.96 -46.50
C LYS A 484 1.83 -1.82 -46.61
N LEU A 485 1.22 -2.75 -47.29
CA LEU A 485 -0.23 -2.91 -47.32
C LEU A 485 -0.58 -4.30 -46.81
N SER A 486 -1.20 -4.36 -45.64
CA SER A 486 -1.64 -5.62 -45.02
C SER A 486 -3.12 -5.82 -45.28
N TYR A 487 -3.50 -6.98 -45.83
CA TYR A 487 -4.89 -7.36 -46.06
C TYR A 487 -5.22 -8.65 -45.33
N ARG A 488 -6.22 -8.61 -44.45
CA ARG A 488 -6.72 -9.78 -43.72
C ARG A 488 -7.70 -10.56 -44.57
N LEU A 489 -7.27 -11.71 -45.07
CA LEU A 489 -8.08 -12.63 -45.85
C LEU A 489 -9.07 -13.42 -44.97
N SER A 490 -8.64 -13.84 -43.80
CA SER A 490 -9.46 -14.50 -42.78
C SER A 490 -8.91 -14.24 -41.38
N ASN A 491 -9.56 -14.75 -40.33
CA ASN A 491 -9.07 -14.59 -38.95
C ASN A 491 -7.69 -15.25 -38.72
N ARG A 492 -7.24 -16.13 -39.63
CA ARG A 492 -5.97 -16.85 -39.52
C ARG A 492 -5.02 -16.59 -40.70
N LEU A 493 -5.45 -15.88 -41.73
CA LEU A 493 -4.65 -15.67 -42.94
C LEU A 493 -4.61 -14.19 -43.32
N SER A 494 -3.41 -13.64 -43.50
CA SER A 494 -3.19 -12.26 -43.95
C SER A 494 -2.14 -12.21 -45.05
N ALA A 495 -2.36 -11.37 -46.05
CA ALA A 495 -1.40 -11.08 -47.10
C ALA A 495 -0.78 -9.69 -46.84
N VAL A 496 0.53 -9.57 -47.01
CA VAL A 496 1.27 -8.30 -46.83
C VAL A 496 2.09 -8.03 -48.09
N ALA A 497 1.71 -6.96 -48.79
CA ALA A 497 2.51 -6.45 -49.89
C ALA A 497 3.49 -5.39 -49.37
N LYS A 498 4.73 -5.45 -49.82
CA LYS A 498 5.82 -4.54 -49.46
C LYS A 498 6.36 -3.89 -50.74
N GLY A 499 6.58 -2.58 -50.70
CA GLY A 499 7.14 -1.82 -51.82
C GLY A 499 8.07 -0.73 -51.32
N GLY A 500 9.19 -0.53 -51.98
CA GLY A 500 10.23 0.44 -51.61
C GLY A 500 11.62 -0.14 -51.70
N THR A 501 12.44 0.07 -50.69
CA THR A 501 13.78 -0.55 -50.61
C THR A 501 13.69 -2.09 -50.51
N LEU A 502 12.61 -2.59 -49.95
CA LEU A 502 12.26 -4.02 -49.92
C LEU A 502 10.95 -4.23 -50.66
N ASN A 503 10.97 -5.07 -51.69
CA ASN A 503 9.77 -5.42 -52.46
C ASN A 503 9.46 -6.90 -52.17
N GLY A 504 8.19 -7.20 -51.89
CA GLY A 504 7.76 -8.56 -51.62
C GLY A 504 6.28 -8.73 -51.38
N LEU A 505 5.81 -9.95 -51.43
CA LEU A 505 4.44 -10.34 -51.06
C LEU A 505 4.57 -11.53 -50.07
N ASP A 506 4.14 -11.30 -48.85
CA ASP A 506 4.15 -12.32 -47.79
C ASP A 506 2.73 -12.81 -47.54
N LEU A 507 2.57 -14.11 -47.34
CA LEU A 507 1.35 -14.75 -46.90
C LEU A 507 1.58 -15.27 -45.47
N LEU A 508 0.86 -14.72 -44.50
CA LEU A 508 1.04 -15.00 -43.07
C LEU A 508 -0.15 -15.83 -42.58
N TYR A 509 0.14 -17.01 -42.04
CA TYR A 509 -0.86 -17.90 -41.45
C TYR A 509 -0.61 -18.00 -39.93
N PHE A 510 -1.68 -17.82 -39.13
CA PHE A 510 -1.62 -17.82 -37.68
C PHE A 510 -2.27 -19.09 -37.12
N VAL A 511 -1.57 -19.74 -36.20
CA VAL A 511 -2.12 -20.79 -35.35
C VAL A 511 -2.14 -20.29 -33.92
N LEU A 512 -3.32 -20.24 -33.32
CA LEU A 512 -3.49 -20.00 -31.90
C LEU A 512 -3.48 -21.35 -31.21
N PHE A 513 -2.55 -21.54 -30.30
CA PHE A 513 -2.58 -22.64 -29.36
C PHE A 513 -3.23 -22.12 -28.09
N ASP A 514 -4.42 -22.61 -27.76
CA ASP A 514 -5.04 -22.41 -26.46
C ASP A 514 -4.32 -23.32 -25.46
N ASP A 515 -3.67 -22.68 -24.45
CA ASP A 515 -3.18 -23.38 -23.26
C ASP A 515 -4.29 -23.49 -22.21
#